data_b82b7239af65f81ecb58c45e42f4304b
#
_entry.id   b82b7239af65f81ecb58c45e42f4304b
#
_cell.length_a   1.000
_cell.length_b   1.000
_cell.length_c   1.000
_cell.angle_alpha   90.00
_cell.angle_beta   90.00
_cell.angle_gamma   90.00
#
_symmetry.space_group_name_H-M   'P 1'
#
loop_
_entity.id
_entity.type
_entity.pdbx_description
1 polymer ?
#
loop_
_entity_poly.entity_id
_entity_poly.type
_entity_poly.pdbx_seq_one_letter_code
_entity_poly.pdbx_strand_id
1 'polypeptide(L)'
;MLSKVLDHKNVAIANIAWAVLHVWIALEIEESMVFLAIVVLIGGIFGFAMISEEMLGRRVMLLPSLLYLLVLPAVVGSLTGDMESSGYEWLDIIGPIIWFVIIPVTLLASTQEWTGIGTSADE
;
A
#
# COMPACT_ATOMS: atom_id res chain seq x y z
N MET A 1 -11.12 15.62 -7.13
CA MET A 1 -11.06 14.61 -6.04
C MET A 1 -9.97 13.59 -6.22
N LEU A 2 -9.83 13.03 -7.42
CA LEU A 2 -8.80 12.03 -7.68
C LEU A 2 -7.39 12.58 -7.47
N SER A 3 -7.15 13.85 -7.82
CA SER A 3 -5.86 14.49 -7.60
C SER A 3 -5.48 14.55 -6.12
N LYS A 4 -6.46 14.66 -5.23
CA LYS A 4 -6.22 14.65 -3.78
C LYS A 4 -5.89 13.25 -3.29
N VAL A 5 -6.60 12.25 -3.81
CA VAL A 5 -6.34 10.84 -3.45
C VAL A 5 -4.95 10.42 -3.88
N LEU A 6 -4.52 10.83 -5.08
CA LEU A 6 -3.23 10.47 -5.63
C LEU A 6 -2.14 11.51 -5.37
N ASP A 7 -2.42 12.51 -4.51
CA ASP A 7 -1.40 13.46 -4.08
C ASP A 7 -0.24 12.70 -3.43
N HIS A 8 0.99 13.09 -3.79
CA HIS A 8 2.18 12.34 -3.34
C HIS A 8 2.29 12.26 -1.82
N LYS A 9 1.90 13.32 -1.12
CA LYS A 9 1.96 13.33 0.35
C LYS A 9 0.92 12.39 0.94
N ASN A 10 -0.30 12.40 0.40
CA ASN A 10 -1.37 11.53 0.90
C ASN A 10 -1.06 10.05 0.67
N VAL A 11 -0.56 9.72 -0.50
CA VAL A 11 -0.16 8.34 -0.82
C VAL A 11 1.00 7.91 0.06
N ALA A 12 1.98 8.79 0.27
CA ALA A 12 3.13 8.50 1.12
C ALA A 12 2.70 8.23 2.56
N ILE A 13 1.84 9.09 3.11
CA ILE A 13 1.34 8.93 4.49
C ILE A 13 0.57 7.62 4.61
N ALA A 14 -0.27 7.29 3.64
CA ALA A 14 -1.03 6.04 3.65
C ALA A 14 -0.09 4.82 3.67
N ASN A 15 0.96 4.84 2.86
CA ASN A 15 1.93 3.76 2.82
C ASN A 15 2.73 3.64 4.11
N ILE A 16 3.11 4.77 4.71
CA ILE A 16 3.83 4.79 5.99
C ILE A 16 2.95 4.22 7.10
N ALA A 17 1.69 4.65 7.17
CA ALA A 17 0.74 4.15 8.17
C ALA A 17 0.50 2.64 7.98
N TRP A 18 0.38 2.20 6.73
CA TRP A 18 0.18 0.79 6.40
C TRP A 18 1.38 -0.05 6.83
N ALA A 19 2.60 0.48 6.65
CA ALA A 19 3.82 -0.18 7.08
C ALA A 19 3.87 -0.34 8.60
N VAL A 20 3.52 0.72 9.33
CA VAL A 20 3.50 0.69 10.80
C VAL A 20 2.53 -0.39 11.29
N LEU A 21 1.34 -0.44 10.68
CA LEU A 21 0.34 -1.44 11.05
C LEU A 21 0.86 -2.86 10.82
N HIS A 22 1.52 -3.12 9.69
CA HIS A 22 2.02 -4.45 9.37
C HIS A 22 3.19 -4.87 10.26
N VAL A 23 4.04 -3.93 10.66
CA VAL A 23 5.10 -4.22 11.63
C VAL A 23 4.48 -4.63 12.97
N TRP A 24 3.45 -3.91 13.42
CA TRP A 24 2.73 -4.26 14.64
C TRP A 24 2.11 -5.65 14.53
N ILE A 25 1.46 -5.97 13.40
CA ILE A 25 0.86 -7.29 13.18
C ILE A 25 1.93 -8.39 13.26
N ALA A 26 3.08 -8.18 12.63
CA ALA A 26 4.15 -9.17 12.62
C ALA A 26 4.72 -9.42 14.01
N LEU A 27 4.81 -8.37 14.82
CA LEU A 27 5.40 -8.47 16.17
C LEU A 27 4.42 -9.00 17.21
N GLU A 28 3.14 -8.62 17.12
CA GLU A 28 2.17 -8.85 18.20
C GLU A 28 1.12 -9.93 17.89
N ILE A 29 0.87 -10.20 16.61
CA ILE A 29 -0.23 -11.09 16.23
C ILE A 29 0.29 -12.36 15.54
N GLU A 30 1.03 -12.22 14.46
CA GLU A 30 1.37 -13.36 13.61
C GLU A 30 2.77 -13.21 13.01
N GLU A 31 3.72 -14.04 13.47
CA GLU A 31 5.10 -14.00 12.98
C GLU A 31 5.24 -14.32 11.50
N SER A 32 4.32 -15.10 10.94
CA SER A 32 4.36 -15.43 9.51
C SER A 32 4.11 -14.20 8.63
N MET A 33 3.64 -13.10 9.22
CA MET A 33 3.43 -11.84 8.51
C MET A 33 4.71 -11.02 8.34
N VAL A 34 5.85 -11.51 8.81
CA VAL A 34 7.14 -10.79 8.70
C VAL A 34 7.47 -10.48 7.23
N PHE A 35 7.26 -11.43 6.33
CA PHE A 35 7.53 -11.21 4.91
C PHE A 35 6.68 -10.05 4.36
N LEU A 36 5.39 -10.07 4.69
CA LEU A 36 4.47 -9.01 4.25
C LEU A 36 4.84 -7.67 4.89
N ALA A 37 5.23 -7.68 6.17
CA ALA A 37 5.67 -6.48 6.86
C ALA A 37 6.90 -5.87 6.19
N ILE A 38 7.84 -6.70 5.74
CA ILE A 38 9.02 -6.22 5.02
C ILE A 38 8.63 -5.54 3.71
N VAL A 39 7.73 -6.15 2.95
CA VAL A 39 7.24 -5.58 1.68
C VAL A 39 6.61 -4.22 1.92
N VAL A 40 5.73 -4.11 2.91
CA VAL A 40 5.03 -2.86 3.21
C VAL A 40 5.99 -1.83 3.79
N LEU A 41 7.01 -2.27 4.55
CA LEU A 41 8.03 -1.39 5.09
C LEU A 41 8.84 -0.71 3.97
N ILE A 42 9.15 -1.44 2.91
CA ILE A 42 9.79 -0.86 1.73
C ILE A 42 8.91 0.27 1.17
N GLY A 43 7.60 0.02 1.06
CA GLY A 43 6.66 1.04 0.63
C GLY A 43 6.66 2.27 1.53
N GLY A 44 6.71 2.06 2.83
CA GLY A 44 6.77 3.16 3.81
C GLY A 44 8.05 3.98 3.68
N ILE A 45 9.19 3.30 3.55
CA ILE A 45 10.48 3.99 3.40
C ILE A 45 10.49 4.82 2.11
N PHE A 46 10.03 4.25 1.00
CA PHE A 46 9.96 4.99 -0.26
C PHE A 46 8.92 6.09 -0.22
N GLY A 47 7.91 5.96 0.66
CA GLY A 47 6.97 7.03 0.92
C GLY A 47 7.64 8.29 1.44
N PHE A 48 8.62 8.14 2.33
CA PHE A 48 9.41 9.30 2.80
C PHE A 48 10.15 9.97 1.64
N ALA A 49 10.70 9.19 0.70
CA ALA A 49 11.34 9.74 -0.49
C ALA A 49 10.33 10.52 -1.34
N MET A 50 9.10 10.04 -1.45
CA MET A 50 8.06 10.72 -2.22
C MET A 50 7.62 12.03 -1.58
N ILE A 51 7.66 12.13 -0.26
CA ILE A 51 7.38 13.39 0.44
C ILE A 51 8.49 14.40 0.17
N SER A 52 9.74 13.95 0.20
CA SER A 52 10.91 14.81 0.02
C SER A 52 11.09 15.30 -1.42
N GLU A 53 10.84 14.42 -2.39
CA GLU A 53 11.03 14.69 -3.81
C GLU A 53 9.90 14.02 -4.58
N GLU A 54 8.93 14.79 -5.06
CA GLU A 54 7.71 14.24 -5.68
C GLU A 54 8.01 13.34 -6.87
N MET A 55 8.78 13.85 -7.85
CA MET A 55 9.01 13.13 -9.10
C MET A 55 9.85 11.87 -8.90
N LEU A 56 10.97 12.00 -8.19
CA LEU A 56 11.82 10.87 -7.90
C LEU A 56 11.11 9.86 -7.01
N GLY A 57 10.36 10.36 -6.02
CA GLY A 57 9.59 9.51 -5.12
C GLY A 57 8.55 8.68 -5.85
N ARG A 58 7.83 9.29 -6.80
CA ARG A 58 6.86 8.55 -7.61
C ARG A 58 7.53 7.45 -8.43
N ARG A 59 8.70 7.72 -8.98
CA ARG A 59 9.45 6.73 -9.75
C ARG A 59 9.92 5.56 -8.89
N VAL A 60 10.48 5.82 -7.71
CA VAL A 60 10.96 4.75 -6.84
C VAL A 60 9.80 3.97 -6.21
N MET A 61 8.64 4.59 -6.03
CA MET A 61 7.44 3.91 -5.53
C MET A 61 6.92 2.83 -6.49
N LEU A 62 7.39 2.83 -7.73
CA LEU A 62 7.03 1.75 -8.67
C LEU A 62 7.47 0.39 -8.14
N LEU A 63 8.62 0.32 -7.47
CA LEU A 63 9.10 -0.95 -6.90
C LEU A 63 8.15 -1.52 -5.85
N PRO A 64 7.76 -0.77 -4.78
CA PRO A 64 6.77 -1.31 -3.85
C PRO A 64 5.40 -1.54 -4.51
N SER A 65 5.02 -0.75 -5.51
CA SER A 65 3.76 -0.99 -6.23
C SER A 65 3.75 -2.36 -6.89
N LEU A 66 4.85 -2.75 -7.53
CA LEU A 66 4.96 -4.07 -8.16
C LEU A 66 4.98 -5.18 -7.10
N LEU A 67 5.64 -4.96 -5.97
CA LEU A 67 5.64 -5.92 -4.86
C LEU A 67 4.22 -6.11 -4.31
N TYR A 68 3.43 -5.04 -4.23
CA TYR A 68 2.05 -5.14 -3.76
C TYR A 68 1.20 -5.98 -4.71
N LEU A 69 1.46 -5.93 -6.01
CA LEU A 69 0.75 -6.78 -6.96
C LEU A 69 1.02 -8.26 -6.70
N LEU A 70 2.20 -8.60 -6.20
CA LEU A 70 2.52 -9.99 -5.84
C LEU A 70 1.77 -10.44 -4.59
N VAL A 71 1.30 -9.52 -3.77
CA VAL A 71 0.49 -9.82 -2.58
C VAL A 71 -0.97 -10.08 -2.94
N LEU A 72 -1.42 -9.63 -4.11
CA LEU A 72 -2.82 -9.70 -4.52
C LEU A 72 -3.45 -11.10 -4.39
N PRO A 73 -2.80 -12.20 -4.81
CA PRO A 73 -3.38 -13.53 -4.61
C PRO A 73 -3.67 -13.86 -3.15
N ALA A 74 -2.81 -13.43 -2.22
CA ALA A 74 -3.02 -13.64 -0.79
C ALA A 74 -4.21 -12.82 -0.29
N VAL A 75 -4.40 -11.60 -0.80
CA VAL A 75 -5.53 -10.75 -0.46
C VAL A 75 -6.84 -11.40 -0.92
N VAL A 76 -6.86 -11.93 -2.14
CA VAL A 76 -8.04 -12.65 -2.66
C VAL A 76 -8.33 -13.88 -1.81
N GLY A 77 -7.30 -14.65 -1.44
CA GLY A 77 -7.45 -15.81 -0.58
C GLY A 77 -8.04 -15.46 0.78
N SER A 78 -7.61 -14.34 1.34
CA SER A 78 -8.14 -13.84 2.61
C SER A 78 -9.64 -13.55 2.52
N LEU A 79 -10.08 -12.96 1.41
CA LEU A 79 -11.49 -12.63 1.22
C LEU A 79 -12.36 -13.86 0.96
N THR A 80 -11.79 -14.92 0.37
CA THR A 80 -12.53 -16.15 0.10
C THR A 80 -12.51 -17.13 1.27
N GLY A 81 -11.84 -16.78 2.37
CA GLY A 81 -11.77 -17.62 3.56
C GLY A 81 -10.66 -18.67 3.54
N ASP A 82 -9.76 -18.61 2.56
CA ASP A 82 -8.65 -19.56 2.45
C ASP A 82 -7.52 -19.28 3.44
N MET A 83 -7.54 -18.12 4.09
CA MET A 83 -6.53 -17.71 5.05
C MET A 83 -7.05 -17.85 6.48
N GLU A 84 -6.15 -18.18 7.41
CA GLU A 84 -6.52 -18.27 8.81
C GLU A 84 -6.81 -16.88 9.40
N SER A 85 -7.69 -16.87 10.39
CA SER A 85 -8.02 -15.63 11.09
C SER A 85 -6.84 -15.15 11.93
N SER A 86 -6.64 -13.82 11.96
CA SER A 86 -5.64 -13.20 12.83
C SER A 86 -6.05 -13.20 14.31
N GLY A 87 -7.30 -13.54 14.59
CA GLY A 87 -7.87 -13.42 15.94
C GLY A 87 -8.59 -12.10 16.17
N TYR A 88 -8.51 -11.18 15.22
CA TYR A 88 -9.20 -9.88 15.27
C TYR A 88 -10.14 -9.78 14.10
N GLU A 89 -11.44 -9.83 14.36
CA GLU A 89 -12.45 -9.80 13.31
C GLU A 89 -12.34 -8.54 12.44
N TRP A 90 -12.14 -7.37 13.08
CA TRP A 90 -12.03 -6.12 12.35
C TRP A 90 -10.85 -6.14 11.39
N LEU A 91 -9.73 -6.76 11.80
CA LEU A 91 -8.53 -6.82 10.95
C LEU A 91 -8.74 -7.77 9.79
N ASP A 92 -9.46 -8.87 9.99
CA ASP A 92 -9.75 -9.85 8.94
C ASP A 92 -10.67 -9.28 7.86
N ILE A 93 -11.46 -8.26 8.21
CA ILE A 93 -12.38 -7.60 7.27
C ILE A 93 -11.73 -6.37 6.65
N ILE A 94 -11.18 -5.49 7.48
CA ILE A 94 -10.65 -4.19 7.01
C ILE A 94 -9.33 -4.36 6.28
N GLY A 95 -8.46 -5.25 6.72
CA GLY A 95 -7.15 -5.46 6.10
C GLY A 95 -7.21 -5.71 4.60
N PRO A 96 -7.94 -6.74 4.15
CA PRO A 96 -8.07 -7.00 2.71
C PRO A 96 -8.73 -5.85 1.94
N ILE A 97 -9.72 -5.16 2.54
CA ILE A 97 -10.38 -4.03 1.89
C ILE A 97 -9.37 -2.90 1.64
N ILE A 98 -8.55 -2.58 2.65
CA ILE A 98 -7.53 -1.53 2.51
C ILE A 98 -6.48 -1.95 1.47
N TRP A 99 -6.09 -3.24 1.43
CA TRP A 99 -5.18 -3.74 0.40
C TRP A 99 -5.73 -3.51 -1.00
N PHE A 100 -7.02 -3.77 -1.23
CA PHE A 100 -7.65 -3.52 -2.53
C PHE A 100 -7.70 -2.05 -2.91
N VAL A 101 -7.57 -1.15 -1.93
CA VAL A 101 -7.49 0.29 -2.19
C VAL A 101 -6.04 0.72 -2.40
N ILE A 102 -5.13 0.28 -1.52
CA ILE A 102 -3.75 0.77 -1.53
C ILE A 102 -2.96 0.27 -2.74
N ILE A 103 -3.24 -0.92 -3.23
CA ILE A 103 -2.57 -1.47 -4.41
C ILE A 103 -2.80 -0.56 -5.63
N PRO A 104 -4.05 -0.29 -6.06
CA PRO A 104 -4.26 0.55 -7.23
C PRO A 104 -3.89 2.01 -6.97
N VAL A 105 -4.12 2.54 -5.77
CA VAL A 105 -3.78 3.92 -5.45
C VAL A 105 -2.27 4.13 -5.55
N THR A 106 -1.48 3.24 -4.96
CA THR A 106 -0.02 3.35 -5.02
C THR A 106 0.48 3.18 -6.45
N LEU A 107 -0.09 2.24 -7.19
CA LEU A 107 0.31 2.01 -8.59
C LEU A 107 0.00 3.22 -9.45
N LEU A 108 -1.20 3.80 -9.34
CA LEU A 108 -1.58 4.99 -10.12
C LEU A 108 -0.72 6.19 -9.74
N ALA A 109 -0.43 6.37 -8.45
CA ALA A 109 0.42 7.47 -7.99
C ALA A 109 1.85 7.32 -8.53
N SER A 110 2.39 6.10 -8.53
CA SER A 110 3.75 5.87 -9.01
C SER A 110 3.89 5.98 -10.52
N THR A 111 2.80 5.79 -11.27
CA THR A 111 2.80 5.87 -12.73
C THR A 111 2.16 7.16 -13.26
N GLN A 112 1.85 8.11 -12.39
CA GLN A 112 1.17 9.35 -12.80
C GLN A 112 1.91 10.10 -13.88
N GLU A 113 3.24 10.05 -13.87
CA GLU A 113 4.10 10.68 -14.88
C GLU A 113 3.77 10.19 -16.30
N TRP A 114 3.38 8.91 -16.42
CA TRP A 114 3.11 8.29 -17.73
C TRP A 114 1.63 8.25 -18.08
N THR A 115 0.77 8.09 -17.07
CA THR A 115 -0.67 7.94 -17.31
C THR A 115 -1.44 9.25 -17.24
N GLY A 116 -0.92 10.23 -16.50
CA GLY A 116 -1.62 11.49 -16.26
C GLY A 116 -2.84 11.36 -15.35
N ILE A 117 -3.13 10.17 -14.85
CA ILE A 117 -4.29 9.92 -14.00
C ILE A 117 -4.09 10.60 -12.65
N GLY A 118 -5.11 11.31 -12.17
CA GLY A 118 -5.04 11.97 -10.88
C GLY A 118 -4.34 13.32 -10.89
N THR A 119 -4.02 13.85 -12.08
CA THR A 119 -3.56 15.23 -12.20
C THR A 119 -4.76 16.17 -12.10
N SER A 120 -4.52 17.45 -11.78
CA SER A 120 -5.61 18.42 -11.67
C SER A 120 -6.39 18.59 -12.96
N ALA A 121 -5.80 18.26 -14.10
CA ALA A 121 -6.46 18.33 -15.40
C ALA A 121 -7.55 17.25 -15.56
N ASP A 122 -7.50 16.19 -14.79
CA ASP A 122 -8.47 15.08 -14.85
C ASP A 122 -9.70 15.29 -13.99
N GLU A 123 -9.75 16.38 -13.24
CA GLU A 123 -10.89 16.69 -12.36
C GLU A 123 -11.99 17.53 -13.00
#